data_bb26096e871e68f9aa0a82c3b92aa139
#
_entry.id   bb26096e871e68f9aa0a82c3b92aa139
#
_cell.length_a   1.000
_cell.length_b   1.000
_cell.length_c   1.000
_cell.angle_alpha   90.00
_cell.angle_beta   90.00
_cell.angle_gamma   90.00
#
_symmetry.space_group_name_H-M   'P 1'
#
loop_
_entity.id
_entity.type
_entity.pdbx_description
1 polymer ?
#
loop_
_entity_poly.entity_id
_entity_poly.type
_entity_poly.pdbx_seq_one_letter_code
_entity_poly.pdbx_strand_id
1 'polypeptide(L)'
;IALMEIIVGAAIGYAAYYFNLLDNLSLNADWMKLLTGVGAIMLTFLAGAELNPDAMKSKIKEVSVIGLVGFFAPFIGCSLVAYYIIGWNLQVSLLCGIALSTTSMAVVYAVMLEYGFNTTEFGKGVLGACFINDLGTVIALGLIFAPFTYKTFIFIGATIVLSIFLRPMTDYIIKRFAYKTAAIRAKWVIFILLTMGVLALWSGSEPVLPAYIIGMVLARTMEKDGHFVRRLRTLTIGFLTPLYFLRAGALVSIPALIAAPVFFVLLFFGKVISKIFGLYPAIRNFRDDKREKWYYTLLMSTGLTFGTISALYGLTNNIISQEQYSLIVGAVIASAVIPTLIANNFFLPKHLLEKPFLDDQVPDEKDIINKL
;
A
#
# COMPACT_ATOMS: atom_id res chain seq x y z
N ILE A 1 11.26 -6.81 1.13
CA ILE A 1 10.98 -7.72 -0.02
C ILE A 1 10.44 -6.90 -1.18
N ALA A 2 9.26 -6.28 -1.11
CA ALA A 2 8.63 -5.52 -2.21
C ALA A 2 9.54 -4.45 -2.83
N LEU A 3 10.30 -3.70 -2.02
CA LEU A 3 11.27 -2.71 -2.51
C LEU A 3 12.36 -3.36 -3.37
N MET A 4 12.89 -4.50 -2.94
CA MET A 4 13.91 -5.24 -3.71
C MET A 4 13.34 -5.78 -5.02
N GLU A 5 12.10 -6.25 -5.02
CA GLU A 5 11.41 -6.71 -6.22
C GLU A 5 11.28 -5.59 -7.27
N ILE A 6 10.92 -4.37 -6.86
CA ILE A 6 10.87 -3.21 -7.75
C ILE A 6 12.26 -2.85 -8.29
N ILE A 7 13.29 -2.84 -7.42
CA ILE A 7 14.66 -2.52 -7.83
C ILE A 7 15.18 -3.57 -8.83
N VAL A 8 14.95 -4.85 -8.56
CA VAL A 8 15.32 -5.94 -9.48
C VAL A 8 14.55 -5.81 -10.79
N GLY A 9 13.25 -5.50 -10.73
CA GLY A 9 12.44 -5.21 -11.92
C GLY A 9 13.03 -4.06 -12.74
N ALA A 10 13.38 -2.94 -12.10
CA ALA A 10 13.99 -1.80 -12.77
C ALA A 10 15.36 -2.14 -13.40
N ALA A 11 16.17 -2.94 -12.72
CA ALA A 11 17.44 -3.43 -13.26
C ALA A 11 17.23 -4.34 -14.49
N ILE A 12 16.24 -5.25 -14.43
CA ILE A 12 15.87 -6.10 -15.57
C ILE A 12 15.37 -5.25 -16.74
N GLY A 13 14.48 -4.27 -16.48
CA GLY A 13 13.96 -3.35 -17.50
C GLY A 13 15.07 -2.54 -18.16
N TYR A 14 16.03 -2.03 -17.37
CA TYR A 14 17.18 -1.29 -17.87
C TYR A 14 18.11 -2.17 -18.71
N ALA A 15 18.42 -3.38 -18.25
CA ALA A 15 19.23 -4.34 -19.00
C ALA A 15 18.56 -4.70 -20.34
N ALA A 16 17.24 -4.96 -20.32
CA ALA A 16 16.50 -5.25 -21.53
C ALA A 16 16.45 -4.06 -22.49
N TYR A 17 16.37 -2.84 -22.00
CA TYR A 17 16.48 -1.62 -22.80
C TYR A 17 17.88 -1.55 -23.48
N TYR A 18 18.95 -1.78 -22.72
CA TYR A 18 20.33 -1.71 -23.21
C TYR A 18 20.61 -2.76 -24.31
N PHE A 19 20.06 -3.97 -24.15
CA PHE A 19 20.23 -5.07 -25.11
C PHE A 19 19.15 -5.12 -26.20
N ASN A 20 18.26 -4.15 -26.27
CA ASN A 20 17.10 -4.12 -27.19
C ASN A 20 16.18 -5.36 -27.08
N LEU A 21 15.98 -5.86 -25.86
CA LEU A 21 15.17 -7.04 -25.54
C LEU A 21 13.84 -6.70 -24.85
N LEU A 22 13.40 -5.44 -24.86
CA LEU A 22 12.17 -5.01 -24.16
C LEU A 22 10.92 -5.75 -24.64
N ASP A 23 10.82 -5.99 -25.94
CA ASP A 23 9.69 -6.70 -26.54
C ASP A 23 9.63 -8.18 -26.09
N ASN A 24 10.78 -8.78 -25.81
CA ASN A 24 10.88 -10.16 -25.35
C ASN A 24 10.44 -10.34 -23.89
N LEU A 25 10.45 -9.26 -23.06
CA LEU A 25 9.99 -9.32 -21.68
C LEU A 25 8.47 -9.46 -21.57
N SER A 26 7.73 -9.26 -22.64
CA SER A 26 6.27 -9.40 -22.68
C SER A 26 5.54 -8.68 -21.56
N LEU A 27 6.07 -7.54 -21.08
CA LEU A 27 5.51 -6.77 -19.94
C LEU A 27 4.07 -6.31 -20.15
N ASN A 28 3.68 -6.16 -21.43
CA ASN A 28 2.33 -5.75 -21.85
C ASN A 28 1.47 -6.92 -22.33
N ALA A 29 1.93 -8.16 -22.23
CA ALA A 29 1.14 -9.34 -22.53
C ALA A 29 -0.09 -9.46 -21.60
N ASP A 30 -1.21 -9.96 -22.13
CA ASP A 30 -2.48 -10.00 -21.40
C ASP A 30 -2.40 -10.88 -20.13
N TRP A 31 -1.66 -11.98 -20.19
CA TRP A 31 -1.44 -12.84 -19.02
C TRP A 31 -0.69 -12.11 -17.91
N MET A 32 0.33 -11.28 -18.26
CA MET A 32 1.09 -10.49 -17.29
C MET A 32 0.21 -9.40 -16.68
N LYS A 33 -0.58 -8.70 -17.50
CA LYS A 33 -1.55 -7.70 -17.02
C LYS A 33 -2.58 -8.33 -16.09
N LEU A 34 -3.10 -9.52 -16.42
CA LEU A 34 -4.06 -10.25 -15.59
C LEU A 34 -3.45 -10.60 -14.23
N LEU A 35 -2.28 -11.25 -14.21
CA LEU A 35 -1.65 -11.67 -12.96
C LEU A 35 -1.27 -10.48 -12.07
N THR A 36 -0.75 -9.41 -12.66
CA THR A 36 -0.42 -8.20 -11.91
C THR A 36 -1.66 -7.48 -11.39
N GLY A 37 -2.76 -7.46 -12.17
CA GLY A 37 -4.05 -6.91 -11.74
C GLY A 37 -4.64 -7.71 -10.57
N VAL A 38 -4.64 -9.02 -10.66
CA VAL A 38 -5.06 -9.91 -9.55
C VAL A 38 -4.14 -9.70 -8.34
N GLY A 39 -2.84 -9.52 -8.56
CA GLY A 39 -1.86 -9.22 -7.51
C GLY A 39 -2.20 -7.92 -6.77
N ALA A 40 -2.51 -6.84 -7.49
CA ALA A 40 -2.92 -5.58 -6.90
C ALA A 40 -4.21 -5.72 -6.08
N ILE A 41 -5.23 -6.41 -6.61
CA ILE A 41 -6.50 -6.67 -5.92
C ILE A 41 -6.26 -7.46 -4.62
N MET A 42 -5.49 -8.55 -4.69
CA MET A 42 -5.22 -9.40 -3.52
C MET A 42 -4.38 -8.69 -2.46
N LEU A 43 -3.37 -7.92 -2.88
CA LEU A 43 -2.53 -7.14 -1.98
C LEU A 43 -3.35 -6.08 -1.26
N THR A 44 -4.21 -5.39 -1.97
CA THR A 44 -5.10 -4.37 -1.42
C THR A 44 -6.15 -4.96 -0.48
N PHE A 45 -6.72 -6.11 -0.85
CA PHE A 45 -7.62 -6.85 0.03
C PHE A 45 -6.94 -7.20 1.36
N LEU A 46 -5.71 -7.74 1.31
CA LEU A 46 -4.97 -8.06 2.54
C LEU A 46 -4.69 -6.81 3.38
N ALA A 47 -4.32 -5.68 2.76
CA ALA A 47 -4.13 -4.42 3.47
C ALA A 47 -5.40 -3.99 4.23
N GLY A 48 -6.58 -4.13 3.61
CA GLY A 48 -7.87 -3.90 4.29
C GLY A 48 -8.20 -4.93 5.37
N ALA A 49 -7.87 -6.21 5.15
CA ALA A 49 -8.18 -7.32 6.04
C ALA A 49 -7.29 -7.40 7.30
N GLU A 50 -6.10 -6.83 7.25
CA GLU A 50 -5.15 -6.78 8.38
C GLU A 50 -5.45 -5.66 9.37
N LEU A 51 -6.47 -4.85 9.11
CA LEU A 51 -6.92 -3.81 10.01
C LEU A 51 -7.40 -4.41 11.33
N ASN A 52 -6.90 -3.87 12.45
CA ASN A 52 -7.45 -4.18 13.78
C ASN A 52 -8.50 -3.12 14.16
N PRO A 53 -9.82 -3.46 14.08
CA PRO A 53 -10.89 -2.48 14.30
C PRO A 53 -10.94 -1.94 15.73
N ASP A 54 -10.50 -2.74 16.71
CA ASP A 54 -10.58 -2.35 18.12
C ASP A 54 -9.43 -1.40 18.50
N ALA A 55 -8.23 -1.64 17.96
CA ALA A 55 -7.11 -0.71 18.08
C ALA A 55 -7.41 0.66 17.41
N MET A 56 -8.10 0.65 16.29
CA MET A 56 -8.55 1.90 15.63
C MET A 56 -9.55 2.68 16.47
N LYS A 57 -10.52 1.99 17.11
CA LYS A 57 -11.56 2.66 17.90
C LYS A 57 -10.98 3.40 19.10
N SER A 58 -9.97 2.84 19.77
CA SER A 58 -9.36 3.45 20.94
C SER A 58 -8.66 4.78 20.65
N LYS A 59 -8.15 4.97 19.42
CA LYS A 59 -7.37 6.14 18.99
C LYS A 59 -7.94 6.84 17.75
N ILE A 60 -9.23 6.75 17.55
CA ILE A 60 -9.88 7.20 16.32
C ILE A 60 -9.57 8.65 15.96
N LYS A 61 -9.46 9.56 16.94
CA LYS A 61 -9.12 10.97 16.70
C LYS A 61 -7.69 11.12 16.18
N GLU A 62 -6.70 10.50 16.87
CA GLU A 62 -5.30 10.52 16.46
C GLU A 62 -5.14 9.94 15.06
N VAL A 63 -5.64 8.73 14.86
CA VAL A 63 -5.53 7.97 13.61
C VAL A 63 -6.19 8.71 12.44
N SER A 64 -7.40 9.26 12.65
CA SER A 64 -8.14 9.97 11.59
C SER A 64 -7.49 11.30 11.24
N VAL A 65 -7.11 12.10 12.23
CA VAL A 65 -6.48 13.41 11.96
C VAL A 65 -5.14 13.23 11.27
N ILE A 66 -4.27 12.36 11.80
CA ILE A 66 -2.94 12.15 11.23
C ILE A 66 -3.04 11.47 9.86
N GLY A 67 -3.92 10.48 9.69
CA GLY A 67 -4.11 9.80 8.41
C GLY A 67 -4.65 10.72 7.32
N LEU A 68 -5.67 11.54 7.61
CA LEU A 68 -6.23 12.48 6.65
C LEU A 68 -5.25 13.61 6.31
N VAL A 69 -4.60 14.20 7.30
CA VAL A 69 -3.56 15.22 7.05
C VAL A 69 -2.40 14.59 6.25
N GLY A 70 -2.01 13.36 6.60
CA GLY A 70 -1.00 12.59 5.89
C GLY A 70 -1.34 12.31 4.43
N PHE A 71 -2.64 12.29 4.08
CA PHE A 71 -3.11 12.19 2.70
C PHE A 71 -3.21 13.58 2.05
N PHE A 72 -3.98 14.51 2.62
CA PHE A 72 -4.30 15.79 1.96
C PHE A 72 -3.10 16.72 1.79
N ALA A 73 -2.20 16.79 2.78
CA ALA A 73 -1.05 17.68 2.69
C ALA A 73 -0.13 17.36 1.49
N PRO A 74 0.36 16.10 1.32
CA PRO A 74 1.17 15.78 0.15
C PRO A 74 0.34 15.66 -1.14
N PHE A 75 -0.94 15.29 -1.08
CA PHE A 75 -1.81 15.31 -2.26
C PHE A 75 -1.85 16.71 -2.86
N ILE A 76 -2.17 17.71 -2.06
CA ILE A 76 -2.20 19.10 -2.51
C ILE A 76 -0.78 19.59 -2.86
N GLY A 77 0.21 19.36 -1.99
CA GLY A 77 1.57 19.84 -2.20
C GLY A 77 2.20 19.29 -3.48
N CYS A 78 2.13 17.98 -3.71
CA CYS A 78 2.70 17.37 -4.91
C CYS A 78 1.91 17.71 -6.18
N SER A 79 0.57 17.84 -6.09
CA SER A 79 -0.23 18.30 -7.23
C SER A 79 0.13 19.73 -7.63
N LEU A 80 0.35 20.62 -6.67
CA LEU A 80 0.77 22.00 -6.95
C LEU A 80 2.19 22.06 -7.54
N VAL A 81 3.12 21.27 -7.00
CA VAL A 81 4.49 21.16 -7.57
C VAL A 81 4.43 20.64 -9.01
N ALA A 82 3.67 19.59 -9.27
CA ALA A 82 3.53 19.02 -10.60
C ALA A 82 2.88 20.01 -11.59
N TYR A 83 1.85 20.74 -11.16
CA TYR A 83 1.11 21.65 -12.02
C TYR A 83 1.85 22.97 -12.27
N TYR A 84 2.29 23.67 -11.20
CA TYR A 84 2.86 25.01 -11.31
C TYR A 84 4.38 25.04 -11.54
N ILE A 85 5.12 24.06 -11.03
CA ILE A 85 6.59 24.07 -11.12
C ILE A 85 7.06 23.20 -12.28
N ILE A 86 6.51 21.96 -12.42
CA ILE A 86 6.89 21.06 -13.49
C ILE A 86 6.13 21.36 -14.78
N GLY A 87 4.92 21.95 -14.69
CA GLY A 87 4.10 22.33 -15.84
C GLY A 87 3.27 21.17 -16.42
N TRP A 88 2.98 20.14 -15.62
CA TRP A 88 2.11 19.04 -16.05
C TRP A 88 0.65 19.49 -16.10
N ASN A 89 -0.16 18.85 -16.95
CA ASN A 89 -1.59 19.13 -16.99
C ASN A 89 -2.27 18.73 -15.67
N LEU A 90 -3.48 19.26 -15.45
CA LEU A 90 -4.20 19.07 -14.18
C LEU A 90 -4.43 17.58 -13.85
N GLN A 91 -4.80 16.77 -14.84
CA GLN A 91 -5.11 15.36 -14.65
C GLN A 91 -3.88 14.56 -14.22
N VAL A 92 -2.75 14.77 -14.88
CA VAL A 92 -1.44 14.18 -14.51
C VAL A 92 -1.00 14.65 -13.14
N SER A 93 -1.18 15.95 -12.83
CA SER A 93 -0.78 16.54 -11.55
C SER A 93 -1.60 15.97 -10.38
N LEU A 94 -2.90 15.78 -10.56
CA LEU A 94 -3.76 15.15 -9.56
C LEU A 94 -3.36 13.68 -9.32
N LEU A 95 -3.08 12.92 -10.39
CA LEU A 95 -2.61 11.55 -10.26
C LEU A 95 -1.25 11.47 -9.55
N CYS A 96 -0.34 12.38 -9.88
CA CYS A 96 0.94 12.52 -9.21
C CYS A 96 0.76 12.78 -7.71
N GLY A 97 -0.13 13.72 -7.36
CA GLY A 97 -0.49 14.02 -5.98
C GLY A 97 -1.03 12.80 -5.24
N ILE A 98 -1.94 12.02 -5.86
CA ILE A 98 -2.46 10.77 -5.29
C ILE A 98 -1.33 9.77 -5.07
N ALA A 99 -0.50 9.51 -6.08
CA ALA A 99 0.57 8.53 -5.99
C ALA A 99 1.61 8.89 -4.92
N LEU A 100 1.94 10.18 -4.79
CA LEU A 100 2.91 10.67 -3.82
C LEU A 100 2.32 10.94 -2.42
N SER A 101 1.00 11.03 -2.25
CA SER A 101 0.37 11.19 -0.94
C SER A 101 0.47 9.95 -0.06
N THR A 102 0.73 8.80 -0.66
CA THR A 102 0.69 7.49 -0.01
C THR A 102 1.71 7.33 1.12
N THR A 103 1.36 6.47 2.08
CA THR A 103 2.28 5.92 3.08
C THR A 103 2.41 4.41 2.83
N SER A 104 3.57 3.84 3.03
CA SER A 104 3.74 2.39 2.84
C SER A 104 3.46 1.63 4.12
N MET A 105 2.27 1.06 4.25
CA MET A 105 1.93 0.16 5.35
C MET A 105 2.97 -0.97 5.49
N ALA A 106 3.41 -1.56 4.38
CA ALA A 106 4.37 -2.67 4.40
C ALA A 106 5.73 -2.28 4.99
N VAL A 107 6.26 -1.11 4.63
CA VAL A 107 7.52 -0.59 5.18
C VAL A 107 7.36 -0.24 6.66
N VAL A 108 6.30 0.49 7.00
CA VAL A 108 6.02 0.90 8.37
C VAL A 108 5.81 -0.32 9.27
N TYR A 109 5.04 -1.31 8.84
CA TYR A 109 4.80 -2.53 9.61
C TYR A 109 6.08 -3.35 9.81
N ALA A 110 6.92 -3.49 8.78
CA ALA A 110 8.20 -4.17 8.90
C ALA A 110 9.12 -3.51 9.94
N VAL A 111 9.20 -2.17 9.91
CA VAL A 111 9.95 -1.40 10.89
C VAL A 111 9.36 -1.54 12.30
N MET A 112 8.03 -1.50 12.44
CA MET A 112 7.36 -1.70 13.72
C MET A 112 7.61 -3.09 14.30
N LEU A 113 7.66 -4.13 13.45
CA LEU A 113 8.00 -5.50 13.87
C LEU A 113 9.46 -5.63 14.30
N GLU A 114 10.38 -5.03 13.55
CA GLU A 114 11.83 -5.10 13.84
C GLU A 114 12.17 -4.55 15.23
N TYR A 115 11.48 -3.47 15.63
CA TYR A 115 11.72 -2.83 16.93
C TYR A 115 10.70 -3.20 18.02
N GLY A 116 9.77 -4.13 17.78
CA GLY A 116 8.74 -4.54 18.72
C GLY A 116 7.63 -3.51 18.95
N PHE A 117 7.56 -2.44 18.15
CA PHE A 117 6.58 -1.37 18.35
C PHE A 117 5.16 -1.73 17.92
N ASN A 118 4.97 -2.78 17.15
CA ASN A 118 3.66 -3.22 16.65
C ASN A 118 2.65 -3.55 17.76
N THR A 119 3.14 -3.92 18.96
CA THR A 119 2.33 -4.22 20.14
C THR A 119 2.03 -2.97 20.98
N THR A 120 2.85 -1.92 20.84
CA THR A 120 2.74 -0.68 21.61
C THR A 120 1.58 0.20 21.14
N GLU A 121 1.12 1.07 22.04
CA GLU A 121 0.11 2.08 21.72
C GLU A 121 0.60 3.10 20.67
N PHE A 122 1.90 3.34 20.62
CA PHE A 122 2.52 4.17 19.60
C PHE A 122 2.40 3.51 18.21
N GLY A 123 2.86 2.27 18.08
CA GLY A 123 2.84 1.55 16.81
C GLY A 123 1.42 1.31 16.28
N LYS A 124 0.46 0.98 17.15
CA LYS A 124 -0.96 0.87 16.77
C LYS A 124 -1.51 2.19 16.20
N GLY A 125 -1.12 3.34 16.78
CA GLY A 125 -1.49 4.66 16.26
C GLY A 125 -0.90 4.92 14.87
N VAL A 126 0.41 4.65 14.68
CA VAL A 126 1.09 4.80 13.39
C VAL A 126 0.45 3.93 12.30
N LEU A 127 0.24 2.63 12.59
CA LEU A 127 -0.37 1.69 11.64
C LEU A 127 -1.80 2.07 11.29
N GLY A 128 -2.59 2.53 12.28
CA GLY A 128 -3.93 3.02 12.04
C GLY A 128 -3.96 4.28 11.15
N ALA A 129 -3.02 5.21 11.34
CA ALA A 129 -2.93 6.40 10.51
C ALA A 129 -2.48 6.07 9.07
N CYS A 130 -1.56 5.11 8.89
CA CYS A 130 -1.21 4.57 7.57
C CYS A 130 -2.46 4.04 6.85
N PHE A 131 -3.29 3.28 7.57
CA PHE A 131 -4.52 2.73 7.03
C PHE A 131 -5.50 3.82 6.53
N ILE A 132 -5.75 4.86 7.33
CA ILE A 132 -6.62 5.98 6.92
C ILE A 132 -6.02 6.74 5.73
N ASN A 133 -4.69 6.88 5.68
CA ASN A 133 -4.00 7.48 4.54
C ASN A 133 -4.22 6.66 3.26
N ASP A 134 -4.07 5.34 3.32
CA ASP A 134 -4.28 4.43 2.20
C ASP A 134 -5.75 4.47 1.73
N LEU A 135 -6.70 4.48 2.67
CA LEU A 135 -8.12 4.65 2.35
C LEU A 135 -8.38 5.97 1.59
N GLY A 136 -7.77 7.08 2.04
CA GLY A 136 -7.85 8.37 1.35
C GLY A 136 -7.33 8.29 -0.08
N THR A 137 -6.20 7.63 -0.29
CA THR A 137 -5.61 7.42 -1.62
C THR A 137 -6.53 6.64 -2.55
N VAL A 138 -7.07 5.51 -2.07
CA VAL A 138 -7.92 4.63 -2.87
C VAL A 138 -9.25 5.32 -3.22
N ILE A 139 -9.84 6.05 -2.26
CA ILE A 139 -11.05 6.84 -2.50
C ILE A 139 -10.79 7.96 -3.52
N ALA A 140 -9.68 8.71 -3.37
CA ALA A 140 -9.34 9.78 -4.29
C ALA A 140 -9.09 9.27 -5.72
N LEU A 141 -8.38 8.14 -5.86
CA LEU A 141 -8.16 7.51 -7.16
C LEU A 141 -9.50 7.12 -7.82
N GLY A 142 -10.38 6.49 -7.05
CA GLY A 142 -11.70 6.10 -7.54
C GLY A 142 -12.61 7.28 -7.87
N LEU A 143 -12.62 8.36 -7.06
CA LEU A 143 -13.51 9.49 -7.30
C LEU A 143 -13.02 10.45 -8.40
N ILE A 144 -11.71 10.66 -8.51
CA ILE A 144 -11.15 11.65 -9.45
C ILE A 144 -11.05 11.07 -10.86
N PHE A 145 -10.76 9.77 -11.00
CA PHE A 145 -10.51 9.14 -12.28
C PHE A 145 -11.61 8.20 -12.76
N ALA A 146 -12.59 7.86 -11.92
CA ALA A 146 -13.74 7.08 -12.37
C ALA A 146 -14.66 7.92 -13.30
N PRO A 147 -15.06 7.40 -14.43
CA PRO A 147 -16.01 8.08 -15.30
C PRO A 147 -17.39 8.14 -14.61
N PHE A 148 -18.00 9.33 -14.56
CA PHE A 148 -19.36 9.50 -14.03
C PHE A 148 -20.42 9.02 -15.04
N THR A 149 -20.60 7.69 -15.11
CA THR A 149 -21.59 7.04 -15.97
C THR A 149 -22.61 6.28 -15.14
N TYR A 150 -23.76 5.88 -15.74
CA TYR A 150 -24.74 5.02 -15.06
C TYR A 150 -24.11 3.71 -14.53
N LYS A 151 -23.08 3.19 -15.22
CA LYS A 151 -22.33 2.00 -14.80
C LYS A 151 -21.60 2.23 -13.48
N THR A 152 -21.04 3.42 -13.28
CA THR A 152 -20.37 3.79 -12.02
C THR A 152 -21.34 3.82 -10.85
N PHE A 153 -22.57 4.32 -11.05
CA PHE A 153 -23.59 4.27 -10.01
C PHE A 153 -24.03 2.84 -9.66
N ILE A 154 -24.15 1.96 -10.68
CA ILE A 154 -24.42 0.52 -10.45
C ILE A 154 -23.27 -0.11 -9.65
N PHE A 155 -22.02 0.18 -10.01
CA PHE A 155 -20.85 -0.32 -9.30
C PHE A 155 -20.80 0.16 -7.84
N ILE A 156 -21.03 1.44 -7.60
CA ILE A 156 -21.09 2.00 -6.23
C ILE A 156 -22.22 1.34 -5.44
N GLY A 157 -23.43 1.26 -6.01
CA GLY A 157 -24.57 0.59 -5.39
C GLY A 157 -24.27 -0.88 -5.06
N ALA A 158 -23.71 -1.63 -5.98
CA ALA A 158 -23.29 -3.02 -5.78
C ALA A 158 -22.24 -3.16 -4.67
N THR A 159 -21.25 -2.25 -4.63
CA THR A 159 -20.22 -2.22 -3.59
C THR A 159 -20.83 -1.96 -2.20
N ILE A 160 -21.76 -1.03 -2.09
CA ILE A 160 -22.46 -0.72 -0.83
C ILE A 160 -23.31 -1.93 -0.38
N VAL A 161 -24.13 -2.48 -1.28
CA VAL A 161 -24.99 -3.64 -0.98
C VAL A 161 -24.13 -4.82 -0.56
N LEU A 162 -23.08 -5.12 -1.32
CA LEU A 162 -22.16 -6.20 -0.96
C LEU A 162 -21.52 -5.96 0.41
N SER A 163 -21.07 -4.74 0.70
CA SER A 163 -20.43 -4.41 1.99
C SER A 163 -21.36 -4.69 3.19
N ILE A 164 -22.66 -4.42 3.05
CA ILE A 164 -23.65 -4.68 4.10
C ILE A 164 -23.88 -6.20 4.27
N PHE A 165 -24.05 -6.92 3.18
CA PHE A 165 -24.43 -8.35 3.22
C PHE A 165 -23.23 -9.30 3.24
N LEU A 166 -22.03 -8.84 2.95
CA LEU A 166 -20.85 -9.68 2.79
C LEU A 166 -20.55 -10.51 4.03
N ARG A 167 -20.58 -9.90 5.22
CA ARG A 167 -20.23 -10.59 6.45
C ARG A 167 -21.23 -11.70 6.79
N PRO A 168 -22.57 -11.48 6.86
CA PRO A 168 -23.51 -12.55 7.13
C PRO A 168 -23.50 -13.63 6.04
N MET A 169 -23.31 -13.26 4.79
CA MET A 169 -23.20 -14.21 3.66
C MET A 169 -21.93 -15.05 3.74
N THR A 170 -20.81 -14.47 4.12
CA THR A 170 -19.55 -15.18 4.34
C THR A 170 -19.68 -16.16 5.50
N ASP A 171 -20.26 -15.74 6.63
CA ASP A 171 -20.48 -16.60 7.78
C ASP A 171 -21.43 -17.77 7.44
N TYR A 172 -22.48 -17.51 6.67
CA TYR A 172 -23.40 -18.56 6.20
C TYR A 172 -22.70 -19.58 5.30
N ILE A 173 -21.93 -19.13 4.30
CA ILE A 173 -21.23 -20.03 3.37
C ILE A 173 -20.18 -20.86 4.11
N ILE A 174 -19.43 -20.24 5.00
CA ILE A 174 -18.43 -20.93 5.80
C ILE A 174 -19.09 -22.01 6.65
N LYS A 175 -20.17 -21.70 7.38
CA LYS A 175 -20.89 -22.67 8.22
C LYS A 175 -21.50 -23.81 7.40
N ARG A 176 -22.05 -23.51 6.24
CA ARG A 176 -22.77 -24.49 5.41
C ARG A 176 -21.85 -25.47 4.67
N PHE A 177 -20.66 -24.98 4.24
CA PHE A 177 -19.79 -25.73 3.33
C PHE A 177 -18.39 -26.07 3.90
N ALA A 178 -18.06 -25.64 5.13
CA ALA A 178 -16.73 -25.79 5.72
C ALA A 178 -16.17 -27.23 5.65
N TYR A 179 -17.05 -28.21 5.83
CA TYR A 179 -16.69 -29.63 5.85
C TYR A 179 -16.92 -30.34 4.51
N LYS A 180 -17.59 -29.69 3.56
CA LYS A 180 -17.99 -30.30 2.29
C LYS A 180 -17.06 -29.94 1.13
N THR A 181 -16.38 -28.79 1.20
CA THR A 181 -15.59 -28.28 0.08
C THR A 181 -14.24 -27.79 0.59
N ALA A 182 -13.16 -28.36 0.00
CA ALA A 182 -11.81 -27.93 0.32
C ALA A 182 -11.61 -26.44 -0.01
N ALA A 183 -10.97 -25.72 0.90
CA ALA A 183 -10.62 -24.30 0.75
C ALA A 183 -11.80 -23.37 0.40
N ILE A 184 -13.02 -23.69 0.85
CA ILE A 184 -14.23 -22.92 0.51
C ILE A 184 -14.08 -21.43 0.84
N ARG A 185 -13.41 -21.08 1.96
CA ARG A 185 -13.17 -19.70 2.37
C ARG A 185 -12.34 -18.93 1.34
N ALA A 186 -11.24 -19.55 0.86
CA ALA A 186 -10.37 -18.95 -0.15
C ALA A 186 -11.13 -18.77 -1.48
N LYS A 187 -11.82 -19.82 -1.92
CA LYS A 187 -12.62 -19.80 -3.15
C LYS A 187 -13.70 -18.70 -3.09
N TRP A 188 -14.36 -18.57 -1.96
CA TRP A 188 -15.39 -17.57 -1.75
C TRP A 188 -14.83 -16.14 -1.81
N VAL A 189 -13.76 -15.87 -1.07
CA VAL A 189 -13.13 -14.54 -1.06
C VAL A 189 -12.59 -14.18 -2.44
N ILE A 190 -11.87 -15.10 -3.09
CA ILE A 190 -11.35 -14.89 -4.45
C ILE A 190 -12.51 -14.64 -5.44
N PHE A 191 -13.59 -15.43 -5.35
CA PHE A 191 -14.76 -15.24 -6.21
C PHE A 191 -15.36 -13.85 -6.08
N ILE A 192 -15.56 -13.36 -4.85
CA ILE A 192 -16.08 -12.00 -4.61
C ILE A 192 -15.13 -10.94 -5.15
N LEU A 193 -13.84 -11.07 -4.84
CA LEU A 193 -12.82 -10.10 -5.29
C LEU A 193 -12.76 -10.02 -6.82
N LEU A 194 -12.76 -11.15 -7.51
CA LEU A 194 -12.75 -11.18 -8.97
C LEU A 194 -14.06 -10.65 -9.56
N THR A 195 -15.20 -11.02 -8.99
CA THR A 195 -16.51 -10.51 -9.45
C THR A 195 -16.58 -8.99 -9.32
N MET A 196 -16.16 -8.45 -8.19
CA MET A 196 -16.14 -6.99 -7.98
C MET A 196 -15.06 -6.32 -8.83
N GLY A 197 -13.94 -6.99 -9.06
CA GLY A 197 -12.91 -6.53 -9.98
C GLY A 197 -13.42 -6.40 -11.41
N VAL A 198 -14.13 -7.42 -11.93
CA VAL A 198 -14.77 -7.37 -13.25
C VAL A 198 -15.82 -6.28 -13.33
N LEU A 199 -16.65 -6.13 -12.29
CA LEU A 199 -17.66 -5.09 -12.21
C LEU A 199 -17.05 -3.68 -12.19
N ALA A 200 -15.93 -3.50 -11.47
CA ALA A 200 -15.17 -2.25 -11.47
C ALA A 200 -14.65 -1.92 -12.88
N LEU A 201 -13.97 -2.87 -13.53
CA LEU A 201 -13.47 -2.70 -14.91
C LEU A 201 -14.59 -2.39 -15.89
N TRP A 202 -15.74 -3.08 -15.78
CA TRP A 202 -16.91 -2.81 -16.63
C TRP A 202 -17.46 -1.39 -16.46
N SER A 203 -17.38 -0.85 -15.24
CA SER A 203 -17.81 0.52 -14.94
C SER A 203 -16.75 1.58 -15.28
N GLY A 204 -15.54 1.18 -15.69
CA GLY A 204 -14.39 2.08 -15.87
C GLY A 204 -13.77 2.55 -14.55
N SER A 205 -14.09 1.87 -13.45
CA SER A 205 -13.58 2.20 -12.11
C SER A 205 -12.38 1.31 -11.75
N GLU A 206 -11.62 1.74 -10.74
CA GLU A 206 -10.43 1.00 -10.28
C GLU A 206 -10.82 -0.19 -9.38
N PRO A 207 -10.37 -1.43 -9.68
CA PRO A 207 -10.69 -2.63 -8.91
C PRO A 207 -10.14 -2.64 -7.48
N VAL A 208 -9.16 -1.80 -7.20
CA VAL A 208 -8.48 -1.74 -5.89
C VAL A 208 -9.44 -1.22 -4.80
N LEU A 209 -10.33 -0.29 -5.15
CA LEU A 209 -11.29 0.29 -4.20
C LEU A 209 -12.23 -0.78 -3.58
N PRO A 210 -12.98 -1.58 -4.34
CA PRO A 210 -13.83 -2.60 -3.74
C PRO A 210 -13.03 -3.68 -3.01
N ALA A 211 -11.83 -4.03 -3.47
CA ALA A 211 -10.98 -4.99 -2.80
C ALA A 211 -10.58 -4.52 -1.39
N TYR A 212 -10.23 -3.25 -1.24
CA TYR A 212 -9.93 -2.65 0.05
C TYR A 212 -11.13 -2.66 1.00
N ILE A 213 -12.30 -2.25 0.50
CA ILE A 213 -13.56 -2.24 1.27
C ILE A 213 -13.93 -3.67 1.72
N ILE A 214 -13.84 -4.65 0.82
CA ILE A 214 -14.10 -6.06 1.13
C ILE A 214 -13.15 -6.54 2.24
N GLY A 215 -11.86 -6.19 2.15
CA GLY A 215 -10.88 -6.48 3.19
C GLY A 215 -11.29 -5.92 4.54
N MET A 216 -11.65 -4.63 4.62
CA MET A 216 -12.11 -3.97 5.84
C MET A 216 -13.36 -4.65 6.45
N VAL A 217 -14.34 -4.96 5.63
CA VAL A 217 -15.59 -5.59 6.09
C VAL A 217 -15.32 -6.97 6.68
N LEU A 218 -14.40 -7.71 6.09
CA LEU A 218 -14.02 -9.06 6.54
C LEU A 218 -12.92 -9.07 7.61
N ALA A 219 -12.32 -7.93 7.98
CA ALA A 219 -11.19 -7.86 8.90
C ALA A 219 -11.43 -8.63 10.21
N ARG A 220 -12.57 -8.43 10.87
CA ARG A 220 -12.93 -9.19 12.09
C ARG A 220 -13.12 -10.70 11.88
N THR A 221 -13.58 -11.11 10.70
CA THR A 221 -13.72 -12.53 10.35
C THR A 221 -12.36 -13.15 10.08
N MET A 222 -11.46 -12.37 9.47
CA MET A 222 -10.08 -12.76 9.19
C MET A 222 -9.23 -12.86 10.46
N GLU A 223 -9.38 -11.92 11.41
CA GLU A 223 -8.68 -11.93 12.70
C GLU A 223 -8.93 -13.23 13.48
N LYS A 224 -10.15 -13.78 13.41
CA LYS A 224 -10.52 -15.04 14.05
C LYS A 224 -9.93 -16.28 13.41
N ASP A 225 -9.48 -16.21 12.16
CA ASP A 225 -8.94 -17.34 11.39
C ASP A 225 -7.54 -17.03 10.85
N GLY A 226 -6.58 -16.95 11.77
CA GLY A 226 -5.18 -16.69 11.42
C GLY A 226 -4.56 -17.67 10.42
N HIS A 227 -5.03 -18.93 10.37
CA HIS A 227 -4.57 -19.90 9.38
C HIS A 227 -5.01 -19.55 7.96
N PHE A 228 -6.23 -19.07 7.80
CA PHE A 228 -6.74 -18.65 6.50
C PHE A 228 -6.01 -17.42 5.97
N VAL A 229 -5.88 -16.39 6.81
CA VAL A 229 -5.12 -15.17 6.46
C VAL A 229 -3.68 -15.51 6.08
N ARG A 230 -3.01 -16.38 6.84
CA ARG A 230 -1.64 -16.82 6.52
C ARG A 230 -1.54 -17.49 5.15
N ARG A 231 -2.49 -18.34 4.79
CA ARG A 231 -2.52 -18.99 3.45
C ARG A 231 -2.72 -18.01 2.33
N LEU A 232 -3.66 -17.05 2.47
CA LEU A 232 -3.87 -15.99 1.49
C LEU A 232 -2.63 -15.11 1.37
N ARG A 233 -2.03 -14.74 2.49
CA ARG A 233 -0.79 -13.96 2.53
C ARG A 233 0.35 -14.69 1.81
N THR A 234 0.52 -15.98 2.05
CA THR A 234 1.56 -16.80 1.37
C THR A 234 1.36 -16.80 -0.14
N LEU A 235 0.14 -17.00 -0.62
CA LEU A 235 -0.15 -16.94 -2.06
C LEU A 235 0.08 -15.55 -2.64
N THR A 236 -0.41 -14.53 -1.96
CA THR A 236 -0.30 -13.15 -2.43
C THR A 236 1.15 -12.68 -2.42
N ILE A 237 1.84 -12.76 -1.29
CA ILE A 237 3.20 -12.25 -1.12
C ILE A 237 4.24 -13.16 -1.81
N GLY A 238 4.01 -14.47 -1.82
CA GLY A 238 4.96 -15.43 -2.39
C GLY A 238 4.88 -15.58 -3.91
N PHE A 239 3.76 -15.22 -4.54
CA PHE A 239 3.58 -15.42 -5.98
C PHE A 239 3.09 -14.16 -6.71
N LEU A 240 1.97 -13.56 -6.29
CA LEU A 240 1.35 -12.47 -7.03
C LEU A 240 2.09 -11.14 -6.84
N THR A 241 2.53 -10.85 -5.63
CA THR A 241 3.23 -9.60 -5.29
C THR A 241 4.57 -9.46 -6.01
N PRO A 242 5.43 -10.50 -6.11
CA PRO A 242 6.64 -10.41 -6.90
C PRO A 242 6.39 -10.07 -8.37
N LEU A 243 5.41 -10.72 -9.00
CA LEU A 243 5.06 -10.44 -10.40
C LEU A 243 4.58 -8.98 -10.58
N TYR A 244 3.78 -8.49 -9.62
CA TYR A 244 3.31 -7.12 -9.62
C TYR A 244 4.47 -6.12 -9.51
N PHE A 245 5.33 -6.26 -8.51
CA PHE A 245 6.43 -5.31 -8.26
C PHE A 245 7.56 -5.43 -9.28
N LEU A 246 7.90 -6.63 -9.74
CA LEU A 246 8.87 -6.81 -10.83
C LEU A 246 8.40 -6.11 -12.11
N ARG A 247 7.13 -6.28 -12.48
CA ARG A 247 6.56 -5.58 -13.65
C ARG A 247 6.55 -4.07 -13.43
N ALA A 248 6.09 -3.60 -12.27
CA ALA A 248 6.09 -2.18 -11.96
C ALA A 248 7.49 -1.57 -12.03
N GLY A 249 8.50 -2.28 -11.53
CA GLY A 249 9.90 -1.88 -11.64
C GLY A 249 10.42 -1.90 -13.09
N ALA A 250 10.15 -2.98 -13.84
CA ALA A 250 10.63 -3.13 -15.22
C ALA A 250 10.05 -2.07 -16.19
N LEU A 251 8.90 -1.48 -15.84
CA LEU A 251 8.33 -0.36 -16.56
C LEU A 251 8.98 0.99 -16.20
N VAL A 252 9.87 1.08 -15.21
CA VAL A 252 10.60 2.30 -14.88
C VAL A 252 11.71 2.53 -15.90
N SER A 253 11.67 3.65 -16.61
CA SER A 253 12.74 4.06 -17.51
C SER A 253 13.85 4.78 -16.73
N ILE A 254 14.95 4.07 -16.47
CA ILE A 254 16.15 4.67 -15.83
C ILE A 254 16.73 5.81 -16.69
N PRO A 255 16.80 5.72 -18.03
CA PRO A 255 17.21 6.84 -18.86
C PRO A 255 16.34 8.09 -18.66
N ALA A 256 15.02 7.95 -18.48
CA ALA A 256 14.14 9.08 -18.22
C ALA A 256 14.43 9.74 -16.85
N LEU A 257 14.78 8.96 -15.83
CA LEU A 257 15.19 9.49 -14.53
C LEU A 257 16.51 10.29 -14.62
N ILE A 258 17.45 9.80 -15.41
CA ILE A 258 18.74 10.47 -15.63
C ILE A 258 18.59 11.73 -16.50
N ALA A 259 17.65 11.72 -17.44
CA ALA A 259 17.38 12.86 -18.31
C ALA A 259 16.68 14.03 -17.59
N ALA A 260 15.90 13.75 -16.55
CA ALA A 260 15.13 14.76 -15.81
C ALA A 260 15.34 14.70 -14.28
N PRO A 261 16.59 14.79 -13.79
CA PRO A 261 16.88 14.62 -12.36
C PRO A 261 16.25 15.72 -11.50
N VAL A 262 16.10 16.94 -12.05
CA VAL A 262 15.47 18.05 -11.35
C VAL A 262 14.00 17.75 -11.03
N PHE A 263 13.26 17.18 -11.97
CA PHE A 263 11.84 16.82 -11.73
C PHE A 263 11.71 15.70 -10.70
N PHE A 264 12.60 14.71 -10.74
CA PHE A 264 12.67 13.68 -9.71
C PHE A 264 12.90 14.29 -8.31
N VAL A 265 13.88 15.17 -8.17
CA VAL A 265 14.21 15.84 -6.92
C VAL A 265 13.04 16.71 -6.43
N LEU A 266 12.40 17.47 -7.32
CA LEU A 266 11.23 18.28 -7.00
C LEU A 266 10.05 17.43 -6.49
N LEU A 267 9.77 16.30 -7.11
CA LEU A 267 8.71 15.39 -6.69
C LEU A 267 9.02 14.73 -5.33
N PHE A 268 10.26 14.25 -5.15
CA PHE A 268 10.70 13.65 -3.90
C PHE A 268 10.63 14.64 -2.74
N PHE A 269 11.25 15.80 -2.88
CA PHE A 269 11.23 16.83 -1.84
C PHE A 269 9.84 17.42 -1.67
N GLY A 270 9.06 17.62 -2.74
CA GLY A 270 7.68 18.03 -2.68
C GLY A 270 6.85 17.11 -1.79
N LYS A 271 7.02 15.79 -1.92
CA LYS A 271 6.40 14.80 -1.04
C LYS A 271 6.87 14.93 0.41
N VAL A 272 8.17 14.85 0.65
CA VAL A 272 8.73 14.82 2.01
C VAL A 272 8.42 16.12 2.76
N ILE A 273 8.61 17.27 2.12
CA ILE A 273 8.35 18.59 2.70
C ILE A 273 6.86 18.74 3.04
N SER A 274 5.96 18.45 2.10
CA SER A 274 4.52 18.58 2.36
C SER A 274 4.04 17.61 3.46
N LYS A 275 4.60 16.40 3.55
CA LYS A 275 4.35 15.47 4.66
C LYS A 275 4.85 16.05 6.00
N ILE A 276 6.05 16.60 6.05
CA ILE A 276 6.61 17.19 7.28
C ILE A 276 5.75 18.39 7.73
N PHE A 277 5.46 19.33 6.82
CA PHE A 277 4.66 20.52 7.15
C PHE A 277 3.23 20.19 7.58
N GLY A 278 2.62 19.15 7.00
CA GLY A 278 1.29 18.70 7.40
C GLY A 278 1.29 17.87 8.68
N LEU A 279 2.11 16.81 8.71
CA LEU A 279 2.06 15.79 9.76
C LEU A 279 2.69 16.25 11.07
N TYR A 280 3.82 16.95 11.05
CA TYR A 280 4.52 17.32 12.28
C TYR A 280 3.64 18.17 13.23
N PRO A 281 2.93 19.24 12.74
CA PRO A 281 1.99 19.99 13.58
C PRO A 281 0.81 19.14 14.05
N ALA A 282 0.28 18.27 13.19
CA ALA A 282 -0.85 17.39 13.55
C ALA A 282 -0.45 16.39 14.65
N ILE A 283 0.71 15.73 14.50
CA ILE A 283 1.23 14.75 15.48
C ILE A 283 1.56 15.41 16.82
N ARG A 284 2.01 16.68 16.80
CA ARG A 284 2.30 17.44 18.01
C ARG A 284 1.13 17.52 19.00
N ASN A 285 -0.10 17.45 18.51
CA ASN A 285 -1.29 17.50 19.35
C ASN A 285 -1.58 16.18 20.08
N PHE A 286 -0.90 15.09 19.71
CA PHE A 286 -1.14 13.74 20.24
C PHE A 286 0.10 13.12 20.90
N ARG A 287 1.27 13.70 20.67
CA ARG A 287 2.56 13.19 21.18
C ARG A 287 3.36 14.33 21.79
N ASP A 288 4.02 14.08 22.90
CA ASP A 288 4.85 15.07 23.61
C ASP A 288 6.33 14.90 23.30
N ASP A 289 6.81 13.66 23.18
CA ASP A 289 8.22 13.38 22.93
C ASP A 289 8.65 13.82 21.52
N LYS A 290 9.78 14.51 21.42
CA LYS A 290 10.30 15.04 20.16
C LYS A 290 10.74 13.94 19.19
N ARG A 291 11.28 12.82 19.71
CA ARG A 291 11.72 11.71 18.88
C ARG A 291 10.53 10.96 18.31
N GLU A 292 9.47 10.72 19.11
CA GLU A 292 8.23 10.13 18.62
C GLU A 292 7.61 10.96 17.50
N LYS A 293 7.57 12.30 17.66
CA LYS A 293 7.02 13.20 16.64
C LYS A 293 7.74 13.07 15.30
N TRP A 294 9.06 13.15 15.32
CA TRP A 294 9.86 13.03 14.09
C TRP A 294 9.82 11.63 13.51
N TYR A 295 9.92 10.60 14.34
CA TYR A 295 9.85 9.22 13.91
C TYR A 295 8.53 8.90 13.22
N TYR A 296 7.41 9.31 13.82
CA TYR A 296 6.09 9.16 13.24
C TYR A 296 5.97 9.90 11.91
N THR A 297 6.38 11.18 11.87
CA THR A 297 6.33 12.01 10.65
C THR A 297 7.12 11.38 9.50
N LEU A 298 8.34 10.90 9.77
CA LEU A 298 9.20 10.31 8.76
C LEU A 298 8.67 8.95 8.29
N LEU A 299 8.18 8.11 9.17
CA LEU A 299 7.56 6.84 8.79
C LEU A 299 6.29 7.06 7.95
N MET A 300 5.47 8.05 8.29
CA MET A 300 4.31 8.45 7.48
C MET A 300 4.70 9.09 6.14
N SER A 301 5.96 9.49 5.96
CA SER A 301 6.47 10.03 4.70
C SER A 301 6.93 8.97 3.71
N THR A 302 6.97 7.70 4.13
CA THR A 302 7.29 6.58 3.24
C THR A 302 6.18 6.37 2.20
N GLY A 303 6.52 5.83 1.05
CA GLY A 303 5.53 5.42 0.06
C GLY A 303 6.07 4.23 -0.72
N LEU A 304 5.21 3.27 -1.06
CA LEU A 304 5.59 2.17 -1.93
C LEU A 304 4.34 1.58 -2.63
N THR A 305 3.53 0.81 -1.92
CA THR A 305 2.47 -0.03 -2.47
C THR A 305 1.41 0.76 -3.26
N PHE A 306 0.66 1.63 -2.58
CA PHE A 306 -0.40 2.39 -3.24
C PHE A 306 0.12 3.48 -4.17
N GLY A 307 1.35 3.97 -3.94
CA GLY A 307 2.00 4.90 -4.86
C GLY A 307 2.31 4.25 -6.21
N THR A 308 2.84 3.03 -6.21
CA THR A 308 3.08 2.28 -7.45
C THR A 308 1.78 1.80 -8.10
N ILE A 309 0.76 1.44 -7.32
CA ILE A 309 -0.57 1.07 -7.83
C ILE A 309 -1.18 2.26 -8.59
N SER A 310 -1.22 3.44 -7.97
CA SER A 310 -1.79 4.65 -8.58
C SER A 310 -1.02 5.08 -9.83
N ALA A 311 0.31 5.03 -9.80
CA ALA A 311 1.14 5.35 -10.96
C ALA A 311 0.93 4.35 -12.10
N LEU A 312 0.89 3.04 -11.80
CA LEU A 312 0.65 2.01 -12.80
C LEU A 312 -0.75 2.10 -13.41
N TYR A 313 -1.76 2.43 -12.60
CA TYR A 313 -3.10 2.74 -13.09
C TYR A 313 -3.05 3.89 -14.12
N GLY A 314 -2.35 4.97 -13.79
CA GLY A 314 -2.20 6.10 -14.70
C GLY A 314 -1.51 5.74 -16.01
N LEU A 315 -0.47 4.91 -15.97
CA LEU A 315 0.23 4.44 -17.15
C LEU A 315 -0.65 3.51 -18.01
N THR A 316 -1.32 2.54 -17.40
CA THR A 316 -2.16 1.57 -18.13
C THR A 316 -3.41 2.20 -18.76
N ASN A 317 -3.92 3.28 -18.16
CA ASN A 317 -5.05 4.04 -18.68
C ASN A 317 -4.63 5.25 -19.57
N ASN A 318 -3.35 5.34 -19.92
CA ASN A 318 -2.79 6.42 -20.76
C ASN A 318 -3.02 7.85 -20.19
N ILE A 319 -3.13 7.98 -18.87
CA ILE A 319 -3.24 9.26 -18.17
C ILE A 319 -1.86 9.92 -18.05
N ILE A 320 -0.82 9.11 -17.81
CA ILE A 320 0.57 9.56 -17.72
C ILE A 320 1.45 8.85 -18.73
N SER A 321 2.51 9.52 -19.16
CA SER A 321 3.53 8.91 -20.03
C SER A 321 4.47 7.98 -19.26
N GLN A 322 5.24 7.18 -19.99
CA GLN A 322 6.28 6.32 -19.42
C GLN A 322 7.32 7.12 -18.62
N GLU A 323 7.67 8.32 -19.08
CA GLU A 323 8.62 9.21 -18.40
C GLU A 323 8.04 9.72 -17.08
N GLN A 324 6.79 10.22 -17.11
CA GLN A 324 6.08 10.68 -15.92
C GLN A 324 5.91 9.55 -14.91
N TYR A 325 5.54 8.35 -15.37
CA TYR A 325 5.48 7.14 -14.55
C TYR A 325 6.82 6.88 -13.84
N SER A 326 7.92 6.93 -14.59
CA SER A 326 9.25 6.65 -14.06
C SER A 326 9.68 7.66 -12.99
N LEU A 327 9.39 8.95 -13.19
CA LEU A 327 9.65 10.00 -12.22
C LEU A 327 8.84 9.81 -10.93
N ILE A 328 7.54 9.51 -11.07
CA ILE A 328 6.64 9.30 -9.93
C ILE A 328 7.07 8.06 -9.14
N VAL A 329 7.27 6.92 -9.81
CA VAL A 329 7.66 5.66 -9.14
C VAL A 329 9.06 5.78 -8.54
N GLY A 330 10.00 6.45 -9.22
CA GLY A 330 11.31 6.76 -8.66
C GLY A 330 11.22 7.54 -7.35
N ALA A 331 10.40 8.59 -7.31
CA ALA A 331 10.16 9.38 -6.09
C ALA A 331 9.47 8.55 -4.98
N VAL A 332 8.55 7.66 -5.36
CA VAL A 332 7.91 6.71 -4.43
C VAL A 332 8.95 5.78 -3.81
N ILE A 333 9.82 5.16 -4.61
CA ILE A 333 10.89 4.26 -4.14
C ILE A 333 11.86 5.00 -3.22
N ALA A 334 12.33 6.18 -3.63
CA ALA A 334 13.23 6.99 -2.81
C ALA A 334 12.60 7.34 -1.46
N SER A 335 11.30 7.64 -1.44
CA SER A 335 10.56 7.93 -0.20
C SER A 335 10.37 6.71 0.71
N ALA A 336 10.42 5.50 0.20
CA ALA A 336 10.38 4.31 1.03
C ALA A 336 11.69 4.10 1.81
N VAL A 337 12.82 4.51 1.23
CA VAL A 337 14.16 4.26 1.78
C VAL A 337 14.66 5.43 2.63
N ILE A 338 14.72 6.63 2.05
CA ILE A 338 15.43 7.77 2.65
C ILE A 338 14.79 8.21 3.98
N PRO A 339 13.47 8.48 4.07
CA PRO A 339 12.85 8.84 5.34
C PRO A 339 12.95 7.75 6.41
N THR A 340 12.86 6.46 6.02
CA THR A 340 13.00 5.33 6.94
C THR A 340 14.39 5.26 7.54
N LEU A 341 15.44 5.41 6.73
CA LEU A 341 16.82 5.44 7.21
C LEU A 341 17.06 6.61 8.16
N ILE A 342 16.55 7.81 7.83
CA ILE A 342 16.67 8.98 8.70
C ILE A 342 15.92 8.75 10.02
N ALA A 343 14.71 8.20 9.96
CA ALA A 343 13.92 7.88 11.14
C ALA A 343 14.67 6.93 12.09
N ASN A 344 15.13 5.80 11.56
CA ASN A 344 15.77 4.76 12.37
C ASN A 344 17.12 5.21 12.96
N ASN A 345 17.92 5.95 12.19
CA ASN A 345 19.25 6.35 12.67
C ASN A 345 19.22 7.53 13.64
N PHE A 346 18.32 8.51 13.46
CA PHE A 346 18.38 9.75 14.20
C PHE A 346 17.23 9.94 15.21
N PHE A 347 16.06 9.33 14.96
CA PHE A 347 14.84 9.63 15.70
C PHE A 347 14.19 8.41 16.37
N LEU A 348 14.86 7.25 16.38
CA LEU A 348 14.32 6.04 17.02
C LEU A 348 13.93 6.33 18.48
N PRO A 349 12.65 6.11 18.89
CA PRO A 349 12.20 6.34 20.27
C PRO A 349 12.65 5.21 21.18
N LYS A 350 13.91 5.29 21.65
CA LYS A 350 14.57 4.23 22.43
C LYS A 350 13.85 3.86 23.73
N HIS A 351 13.05 4.76 24.29
CA HIS A 351 12.27 4.52 25.51
C HIS A 351 11.08 3.56 25.27
N LEU A 352 10.67 3.36 24.03
CA LEU A 352 9.63 2.41 23.65
C LEU A 352 10.17 1.02 23.29
N LEU A 353 11.48 0.87 23.16
CA LEU A 353 12.09 -0.45 22.95
C LEU A 353 11.83 -1.30 24.19
N GLU A 354 11.18 -2.44 24.01
CA GLU A 354 11.17 -3.48 25.04
C GLU A 354 12.62 -3.81 25.35
N LYS A 355 12.94 -3.91 26.66
CA LYS A 355 14.28 -4.37 27.08
C LYS A 355 14.57 -5.64 26.31
N PRO A 356 15.74 -5.78 25.70
CA PRO A 356 16.07 -7.02 24.99
C PRO A 356 15.78 -8.15 25.95
N PHE A 357 15.07 -9.19 25.49
CA PHE A 357 14.97 -10.45 26.19
C PHE A 357 16.41 -10.83 26.52
N LEU A 358 16.80 -10.58 27.76
CA LEU A 358 18.05 -11.05 28.26
C LEU A 358 17.97 -12.57 28.15
N ASP A 359 18.81 -13.12 27.39
CA ASP A 359 19.42 -14.43 27.16
C ASP A 359 18.99 -15.66 28.03
N ASP A 360 17.84 -15.63 28.66
CA ASP A 360 17.40 -16.67 29.61
C ASP A 360 16.40 -17.69 28.99
N GLN A 361 16.14 -17.68 27.70
CA GLN A 361 15.30 -18.69 27.05
C GLN A 361 15.82 -19.11 25.66
N VAL A 362 17.10 -19.27 25.50
CA VAL A 362 17.60 -20.28 24.55
C VAL A 362 17.51 -21.61 25.31
N PRO A 363 16.58 -22.51 24.96
CA PRO A 363 16.58 -23.83 25.59
C PRO A 363 17.96 -24.44 25.33
N ASP A 364 18.63 -24.86 26.37
CA ASP A 364 19.92 -25.53 26.26
C ASP A 364 19.75 -26.67 25.25
N GLU A 365 20.67 -26.82 24.31
CA GLU A 365 20.63 -27.87 23.27
C GLU A 365 20.37 -29.26 23.87
N LYS A 366 20.70 -29.42 25.17
CA LYS A 366 20.42 -30.62 25.97
C LYS A 366 18.93 -30.81 26.27
N ASP A 367 18.12 -29.78 26.36
CA ASP A 367 16.68 -29.89 26.61
C ASP A 367 15.89 -30.29 25.35
N ILE A 368 16.45 -30.03 24.18
CA ILE A 368 15.87 -30.44 22.89
C ILE A 368 16.16 -31.94 22.63
N ILE A 369 17.35 -32.44 23.01
CA ILE A 369 17.74 -33.85 22.81
C ILE A 369 16.99 -34.79 23.75
N ASN A 370 16.60 -34.33 24.93
CA ASN A 370 15.85 -35.13 25.91
C ASN A 370 14.33 -35.20 25.64
N LYS A 371 13.82 -34.47 24.64
CA LYS A 371 12.40 -34.49 24.22
C LYS A 371 12.15 -35.15 22.86
N LEU A 372 13.20 -35.63 22.21
CA LEU A 372 13.14 -36.51 21.04
C LEU A 372 13.35 -37.96 21.45
#